data_16f4d02f5b03207eb36db1b9fbbdec40
#
_entry.id   16f4d02f5b03207eb36db1b9fbbdec40
#
_cell.length_a   1.000
_cell.length_b   1.000
_cell.length_c   1.000
_cell.angle_alpha   90.00
_cell.angle_beta   90.00
_cell.angle_gamma   90.00
#
_symmetry.space_group_name_H-M   'P 1'
#
loop_
_entity.id
_entity.type
_entity.pdbx_description
1 polymer ?
#
loop_
_entity_poly.entity_id
_entity_poly.type
_entity_poly.pdbx_seq_one_letter_code
_entity_poly.pdbx_strand_id
1 'polypeptide(L)'
;SPQEVMDMALIAQSVTLRSRIPFLHFFDGFRTSHEVAKINAVSTATVRAMIDDDWVQAHRGRALSPAHPVLRGSSQNPDVYFQARETVNSYYGALPGMVQECMERFAGLTGRHYSPFQFEGAHDAQRVIVIMGSGAETVQETVNFLNGNGEKVGVVKVRLYRPFDPQRLLLA
;
A
#
# COMPACT_ATOMS: atom_id res chain seq x y z
N SER A 1 6.62 -1.86 10.88
CA SER A 1 6.69 -1.15 12.17
C SER A 1 5.40 -0.42 12.51
N PRO A 2 5.17 -0.03 13.79
CA PRO A 2 4.03 0.82 14.16
C PRO A 2 3.98 2.15 13.38
N GLN A 3 5.12 2.71 13.02
CA GLN A 3 5.18 3.90 12.16
C GLN A 3 4.60 3.62 10.78
N GLU A 4 5.00 2.53 10.14
CA GLU A 4 4.46 2.17 8.82
C GLU A 4 2.97 1.83 8.88
N VAL A 5 2.48 1.22 9.95
CA VAL A 5 1.03 0.96 10.11
C VAL A 5 0.23 2.26 10.02
N MET A 6 0.64 3.30 10.74
CA MET A 6 -0.05 4.59 10.70
C MET A 6 0.05 5.24 9.31
N ASP A 7 1.23 5.25 8.72
CA ASP A 7 1.49 5.90 7.45
C ASP A 7 0.76 5.20 6.29
N MET A 8 0.82 3.87 6.25
CA MET A 8 0.12 3.06 5.24
C MET A 8 -1.40 3.16 5.37
N ALA A 9 -1.95 3.36 6.59
CA ALA A 9 -3.38 3.59 6.76
C ALA A 9 -3.86 4.84 6.01
N LEU A 10 -3.13 5.94 6.09
CA LEU A 10 -3.46 7.17 5.35
C LEU A 10 -3.27 7.01 3.85
N ILE A 11 -2.18 6.36 3.42
CA ILE A 11 -1.92 6.08 2.01
C ILE A 11 -3.04 5.19 1.43
N ALA A 12 -3.40 4.11 2.11
CA ALA A 12 -4.47 3.20 1.68
C ALA A 12 -5.82 3.93 1.57
N GLN A 13 -6.14 4.81 2.53
CA GLN A 13 -7.38 5.59 2.49
C GLN A 13 -7.39 6.57 1.31
N SER A 14 -6.29 7.25 1.04
CA SER A 14 -6.13 8.15 -0.10
C SER A 14 -6.31 7.41 -1.43
N VAL A 15 -5.63 6.27 -1.58
CA VAL A 15 -5.72 5.45 -2.79
C VAL A 15 -7.13 4.86 -2.97
N THR A 16 -7.78 4.40 -1.89
CA THR A 16 -9.16 3.87 -1.94
C THR A 16 -10.14 4.92 -2.50
N LEU A 17 -10.09 6.14 -2.01
CA LEU A 17 -10.96 7.21 -2.48
C LEU A 17 -10.71 7.56 -3.95
N ARG A 18 -9.45 7.64 -4.35
CA ARG A 18 -9.03 7.97 -5.70
C ARG A 18 -9.34 6.86 -6.71
N SER A 19 -9.01 5.61 -6.38
CA SER A 19 -9.14 4.47 -7.29
C SER A 19 -10.52 3.82 -7.31
N ARG A 20 -11.34 4.07 -6.30
CA ARG A 20 -12.62 3.38 -6.05
C ARG A 20 -12.46 1.88 -5.75
N ILE A 21 -11.25 1.43 -5.43
CA ILE A 21 -10.94 0.06 -5.04
C ILE A 21 -10.72 0.01 -3.54
N PRO A 22 -11.43 -0.85 -2.81
CA PRO A 22 -11.21 -1.01 -1.37
C PRO A 22 -9.85 -1.63 -1.10
N PHE A 23 -9.18 -1.16 -0.05
CA PHE A 23 -7.92 -1.70 0.44
C PHE A 23 -8.13 -2.46 1.72
N LEU A 24 -7.51 -3.63 1.82
CA LEU A 24 -7.29 -4.31 3.06
C LEU A 24 -5.88 -3.94 3.57
N HIS A 25 -5.83 -3.06 4.55
CA HIS A 25 -4.60 -2.73 5.26
C HIS A 25 -4.48 -3.68 6.46
N PHE A 26 -3.40 -4.44 6.51
CA PHE A 26 -3.19 -5.43 7.57
C PHE A 26 -1.73 -5.41 8.06
N PHE A 27 -1.55 -5.85 9.27
CA PHE A 27 -0.25 -6.02 9.93
C PHE A 27 -0.33 -7.19 10.91
N ASP A 28 0.81 -7.70 11.31
CA ASP A 28 0.87 -8.84 12.21
C ASP A 28 0.44 -8.47 13.63
N GLY A 29 -0.24 -9.38 14.27
CA GLY A 29 -0.59 -9.32 15.68
C GLY A 29 0.64 -9.53 16.59
N PHE A 30 0.46 -9.37 17.89
CA PHE A 30 1.46 -9.50 18.93
C PHE A 30 2.62 -8.51 18.81
N ARG A 31 3.47 -8.65 17.78
CA ARG A 31 4.60 -7.75 17.55
C ARG A 31 4.12 -6.33 17.32
N THR A 32 3.59 -6.05 16.17
CA THR A 32 3.20 -4.68 15.79
C THR A 32 2.03 -4.14 16.62
N SER A 33 1.08 -4.99 17.03
CA SER A 33 -0.12 -4.55 17.76
C SER A 33 0.09 -4.32 19.26
N HIS A 34 1.11 -4.91 19.86
CA HIS A 34 1.38 -4.84 21.31
C HIS A 34 2.74 -4.20 21.64
N GLU A 35 3.53 -3.88 20.64
CA GLU A 35 4.81 -3.22 20.83
C GLU A 35 4.63 -1.76 21.23
N VAL A 36 5.35 -1.32 22.26
CA VAL A 36 5.41 0.09 22.64
C VAL A 36 6.53 0.75 21.82
N ALA A 37 6.16 1.57 20.87
CA ALA A 37 7.10 2.26 20.01
C ALA A 37 6.80 3.76 19.96
N LYS A 38 7.86 4.57 19.86
CA LYS A 38 7.73 6.00 19.58
C LYS A 38 7.53 6.19 18.08
N ILE A 39 6.46 6.86 17.69
CA ILE A 39 6.15 7.18 16.30
C ILE A 39 6.05 8.69 16.10
N ASN A 40 6.27 9.14 14.86
CA ASN A 40 6.00 10.50 14.42
C ASN A 40 4.55 10.57 13.92
N ALA A 41 3.68 11.19 14.71
CA ALA A 41 2.27 11.30 14.37
C ALA A 41 2.05 12.07 13.06
N VAL A 42 1.09 11.63 12.27
CA VAL A 42 0.66 12.35 11.07
C VAL A 42 -0.18 13.56 11.50
N SER A 43 0.17 14.75 11.04
CA SER A 43 -0.56 15.97 11.36
C SER A 43 -1.91 16.05 10.62
N THR A 44 -2.88 16.78 11.19
CA THR A 44 -4.16 17.06 10.50
C THR A 44 -3.93 17.77 9.15
N ALA A 45 -2.91 18.61 9.05
CA ALA A 45 -2.54 19.27 7.80
C ALA A 45 -2.09 18.24 6.74
N THR A 46 -1.27 17.26 7.14
CA THR A 46 -0.86 16.17 6.26
C THR A 46 -2.05 15.33 5.82
N VAL A 47 -2.97 14.99 6.75
CA VAL A 47 -4.20 14.24 6.39
C VAL A 47 -5.02 15.00 5.35
N ARG A 48 -5.25 16.31 5.56
CA ARG A 48 -5.97 17.15 4.59
C ARG A 48 -5.26 17.25 3.25
N ALA A 49 -3.93 17.32 3.25
CA ALA A 49 -3.15 17.37 2.02
C ALA A 49 -3.16 16.04 1.25
N MET A 50 -3.37 14.90 1.91
CA MET A 50 -3.43 13.58 1.29
C MET A 50 -4.83 13.21 0.78
N ILE A 51 -5.88 13.74 1.39
CA ILE A 51 -7.27 13.43 1.05
C ILE A 51 -7.87 14.60 0.27
N ASP A 52 -8.20 14.35 -1.00
CA ASP A 52 -8.80 15.31 -1.89
C ASP A 52 -10.32 15.39 -1.64
N ASP A 53 -10.85 16.58 -1.43
CA ASP A 53 -12.28 16.80 -1.18
C ASP A 53 -13.15 16.36 -2.38
N ASP A 54 -12.66 16.49 -3.60
CA ASP A 54 -13.38 16.04 -4.80
C ASP A 54 -13.56 14.51 -4.80
N TRP A 55 -12.56 13.77 -4.35
CA TRP A 55 -12.68 12.31 -4.20
C TRP A 55 -13.70 11.93 -3.14
N VAL A 56 -13.73 12.67 -2.02
CA VAL A 56 -14.72 12.48 -0.95
C VAL A 56 -16.13 12.76 -1.46
N GLN A 57 -16.32 13.88 -2.17
CA GLN A 57 -17.62 14.25 -2.75
C GLN A 57 -18.07 13.22 -3.81
N ALA A 58 -17.18 12.80 -4.70
CA ALA A 58 -17.46 11.77 -5.69
C ALA A 58 -17.82 10.42 -5.04
N HIS A 59 -17.17 10.07 -3.92
CA HIS A 59 -17.51 8.88 -3.15
C HIS A 59 -18.92 8.99 -2.54
N ARG A 60 -19.23 10.11 -1.88
CA ARG A 60 -20.55 10.37 -1.31
C ARG A 60 -21.65 10.40 -2.37
N GLY A 61 -21.40 10.99 -3.53
CA GLY A 61 -22.34 11.03 -4.66
C GLY A 61 -22.72 9.65 -5.22
N ARG A 62 -21.86 8.64 -4.97
CA ARG A 62 -22.14 7.23 -5.34
C ARG A 62 -22.83 6.43 -4.22
N ALA A 63 -23.04 7.02 -3.05
CA ALA A 63 -23.71 6.35 -1.95
C ALA A 63 -25.18 6.06 -2.28
N LEU A 64 -25.72 4.99 -1.68
CA LEU A 64 -27.16 4.69 -1.78
C LEU A 64 -27.94 5.81 -1.09
N SER A 65 -28.95 6.34 -1.79
CA SER A 65 -29.82 7.39 -1.27
C SER A 65 -31.25 7.13 -1.70
N PRO A 66 -32.24 7.38 -0.82
CA PRO A 66 -33.65 7.29 -1.20
C PRO A 66 -34.04 8.22 -2.36
N ALA A 67 -33.34 9.34 -2.53
CA ALA A 67 -33.58 10.29 -3.64
C ALA A 67 -33.01 9.75 -4.97
N HIS A 68 -32.03 8.86 -4.93
CA HIS A 68 -31.41 8.24 -6.10
C HIS A 68 -31.26 6.71 -5.85
N PRO A 69 -32.38 5.96 -5.87
CA PRO A 69 -32.36 4.53 -5.61
C PRO A 69 -31.65 3.77 -6.73
N VAL A 70 -30.72 2.87 -6.35
CA VAL A 70 -29.98 2.03 -7.30
C VAL A 70 -29.96 0.60 -6.77
N LEU A 71 -30.22 -0.36 -7.63
CA LEU A 71 -30.05 -1.78 -7.31
C LEU A 71 -28.57 -2.12 -7.32
N ARG A 72 -28.09 -2.66 -6.18
CA ARG A 72 -26.73 -3.19 -6.03
C ARG A 72 -26.79 -4.54 -5.32
N GLY A 73 -25.83 -5.42 -5.61
CA GLY A 73 -25.72 -6.71 -4.95
C GLY A 73 -26.79 -7.72 -5.38
N SER A 74 -27.40 -7.52 -6.55
CA SER A 74 -28.27 -8.53 -7.16
C SER A 74 -27.47 -9.78 -7.57
N SER A 75 -28.14 -10.93 -7.59
CA SER A 75 -27.59 -12.15 -8.14
C SER A 75 -27.30 -11.98 -9.64
N GLN A 76 -26.17 -12.46 -10.09
CA GLN A 76 -25.74 -12.42 -11.48
C GLN A 76 -25.45 -13.83 -11.98
N ASN A 77 -25.99 -14.19 -13.14
CA ASN A 77 -25.67 -15.45 -13.81
C ASN A 77 -24.20 -15.43 -14.27
N PRO A 78 -23.57 -16.61 -14.47
CA PRO A 78 -22.14 -16.72 -14.81
C PRO A 78 -21.71 -15.90 -16.04
N ASP A 79 -22.54 -15.81 -17.06
CA ASP A 79 -22.30 -15.05 -18.29
C ASP A 79 -22.23 -13.54 -18.00
N VAL A 80 -23.20 -13.00 -17.26
CA VAL A 80 -23.24 -11.59 -16.87
C VAL A 80 -22.15 -11.27 -15.86
N TYR A 81 -21.90 -12.15 -14.88
CA TYR A 81 -20.91 -11.96 -13.86
C TYR A 81 -19.49 -11.89 -14.44
N PHE A 82 -19.17 -12.76 -15.40
CA PHE A 82 -17.88 -12.76 -16.10
C PHE A 82 -17.62 -11.38 -16.76
N GLN A 83 -18.56 -10.89 -17.54
CA GLN A 83 -18.45 -9.57 -18.19
C GLN A 83 -18.29 -8.45 -17.17
N ALA A 84 -19.07 -8.45 -16.10
CA ALA A 84 -18.98 -7.45 -15.03
C ALA A 84 -17.59 -7.50 -14.34
N ARG A 85 -17.01 -8.67 -14.17
CA ARG A 85 -15.67 -8.81 -13.58
C ARG A 85 -14.57 -8.33 -14.52
N GLU A 86 -14.67 -8.58 -15.80
CA GLU A 86 -13.71 -8.09 -16.80
C GLU A 86 -13.64 -6.54 -16.83
N THR A 87 -14.76 -5.85 -16.61
CA THR A 87 -14.76 -4.38 -16.60
C THR A 87 -13.92 -3.74 -15.50
N VAL A 88 -13.55 -4.47 -14.44
CA VAL A 88 -12.73 -3.94 -13.34
C VAL A 88 -11.22 -3.99 -13.63
N ASN A 89 -10.79 -4.70 -14.67
CA ASN A 89 -9.37 -4.91 -14.97
C ASN A 89 -8.61 -3.60 -15.20
N SER A 90 -9.23 -2.61 -15.85
CA SER A 90 -8.62 -1.30 -16.08
C SER A 90 -8.34 -0.55 -14.76
N TYR A 91 -9.23 -0.68 -13.78
CA TYR A 91 -9.03 -0.08 -12.45
C TYR A 91 -7.88 -0.74 -11.69
N TYR A 92 -7.81 -2.07 -11.70
CA TYR A 92 -6.72 -2.81 -11.08
C TYR A 92 -5.39 -2.58 -11.79
N GLY A 93 -5.38 -2.46 -13.11
CA GLY A 93 -4.17 -2.15 -13.89
C GLY A 93 -3.57 -0.79 -13.57
N ALA A 94 -4.40 0.22 -13.29
CA ALA A 94 -3.94 1.56 -12.92
C ALA A 94 -3.47 1.67 -11.46
N LEU A 95 -3.86 0.72 -10.61
CA LEU A 95 -3.71 0.84 -9.16
C LEU A 95 -2.26 0.92 -8.66
N PRO A 96 -1.29 0.11 -9.14
CA PRO A 96 0.10 0.20 -8.68
C PRO A 96 0.72 1.58 -8.90
N GLY A 97 0.41 2.23 -10.02
CA GLY A 97 0.83 3.60 -10.30
C GLY A 97 0.24 4.60 -9.30
N MET A 98 -1.07 4.50 -9.02
CA MET A 98 -1.73 5.37 -8.04
C MET A 98 -1.18 5.20 -6.62
N VAL A 99 -0.83 3.97 -6.23
CA VAL A 99 -0.20 3.69 -4.93
C VAL A 99 1.17 4.38 -4.86
N GLN A 100 1.99 4.23 -5.90
CA GLN A 100 3.30 4.87 -5.96
C GLN A 100 3.19 6.40 -5.84
N GLU A 101 2.32 7.02 -6.62
CA GLU A 101 2.09 8.47 -6.58
C GLU A 101 1.62 8.95 -5.19
N CYS A 102 0.75 8.19 -4.52
CA CYS A 102 0.31 8.51 -3.15
C CYS A 102 1.46 8.36 -2.13
N MET A 103 2.33 7.37 -2.29
CA MET A 103 3.52 7.20 -1.46
C MET A 103 4.51 8.36 -1.67
N GLU A 104 4.72 8.80 -2.90
CA GLU A 104 5.56 9.96 -3.24
C GLU A 104 5.00 11.26 -2.68
N ARG A 105 3.69 11.49 -2.82
CA ARG A 105 3.00 12.64 -2.20
C ARG A 105 3.16 12.64 -0.69
N PHE A 106 3.00 11.48 -0.06
CA PHE A 106 3.21 11.31 1.38
C PHE A 106 4.66 11.63 1.77
N ALA A 107 5.63 11.15 1.00
CA ALA A 107 7.05 11.43 1.23
C ALA A 107 7.36 12.93 1.14
N GLY A 108 6.80 13.63 0.16
CA GLY A 108 6.94 15.09 0.03
C GLY A 108 6.38 15.88 1.22
N LEU A 109 5.35 15.34 1.90
CA LEU A 109 4.72 15.98 3.06
C LEU A 109 5.38 15.65 4.40
N THR A 110 6.05 14.51 4.50
CA THR A 110 6.51 13.95 5.79
C THR A 110 8.00 13.66 5.85
N GLY A 111 8.68 13.63 4.70
CA GLY A 111 10.06 13.17 4.57
C GLY A 111 10.24 11.65 4.71
N ARG A 112 9.16 10.88 4.87
CA ARG A 112 9.20 9.41 4.98
C ARG A 112 8.89 8.77 3.63
N HIS A 113 9.88 8.06 3.09
CA HIS A 113 9.83 7.49 1.75
C HIS A 113 9.41 6.01 1.79
N TYR A 114 8.43 5.67 0.96
CA TYR A 114 7.93 4.32 0.77
C TYR A 114 7.76 4.03 -0.71
N SER A 115 7.89 2.75 -1.07
CA SER A 115 7.51 2.23 -2.39
C SER A 115 6.80 0.87 -2.25
N PRO A 116 6.02 0.45 -3.24
CA PRO A 116 5.34 -0.86 -3.24
C PRO A 116 6.31 -2.03 -3.03
N PHE A 117 7.49 -1.94 -3.62
CA PHE A 117 8.63 -2.83 -3.42
C PHE A 117 9.85 -1.96 -3.15
N GLN A 118 10.60 -2.26 -2.11
CA GLN A 118 11.78 -1.48 -1.72
C GLN A 118 12.95 -2.39 -1.47
N PHE A 119 13.98 -2.27 -2.28
CA PHE A 119 15.25 -2.96 -2.07
C PHE A 119 16.11 -2.21 -1.08
N GLU A 120 16.77 -2.97 -0.22
CA GLU A 120 17.79 -2.51 0.71
C GLU A 120 18.91 -3.55 0.78
N GLY A 121 20.17 -3.12 0.69
CA GLY A 121 21.31 -4.05 0.80
C GLY A 121 22.45 -3.71 -0.14
N ALA A 122 23.30 -4.70 -0.42
CA ALA A 122 24.43 -4.56 -1.32
C ALA A 122 23.95 -4.39 -2.76
N HIS A 123 24.48 -3.42 -3.48
CA HIS A 123 24.12 -3.16 -4.88
C HIS A 123 24.39 -4.39 -5.79
N ASP A 124 25.39 -5.19 -5.46
CA ASP A 124 25.78 -6.43 -6.14
C ASP A 124 25.36 -7.68 -5.34
N ALA A 125 24.21 -7.60 -4.65
CA ALA A 125 23.70 -8.70 -3.83
C ALA A 125 23.55 -9.98 -4.64
N GLN A 126 24.12 -11.08 -4.11
CA GLN A 126 24.04 -12.41 -4.70
C GLN A 126 22.85 -13.22 -4.17
N ARG A 127 22.31 -12.79 -3.05
CA ARG A 127 21.16 -13.43 -2.37
C ARG A 127 20.25 -12.31 -1.88
N VAL A 128 18.97 -12.41 -2.20
CA VAL A 128 17.96 -11.43 -1.82
C VAL A 128 16.79 -12.15 -1.14
N ILE A 129 16.40 -11.64 0.02
CA ILE A 129 15.19 -12.07 0.72
C ILE A 129 14.05 -11.17 0.30
N VAL A 130 12.91 -11.76 -0.09
CA VAL A 130 11.66 -11.02 -0.32
C VAL A 130 10.76 -11.24 0.88
N ILE A 131 10.34 -10.17 1.54
CA ILE A 131 9.61 -10.24 2.81
C ILE A 131 8.55 -9.13 2.93
N MET A 132 7.51 -9.41 3.71
CA MET A 132 6.51 -8.43 4.15
C MET A 132 6.24 -8.60 5.65
N GLY A 133 5.65 -7.57 6.28
CA GLY A 133 5.32 -7.58 7.70
C GLY A 133 6.49 -7.18 8.62
N SER A 134 6.33 -7.39 9.92
CA SER A 134 7.27 -6.93 10.96
C SER A 134 8.66 -7.57 10.87
N GLY A 135 8.76 -8.75 10.29
CA GLY A 135 10.05 -9.41 10.05
C GLY A 135 11.00 -8.62 9.15
N ALA A 136 10.48 -7.69 8.34
CA ALA A 136 11.30 -6.93 7.40
C ALA A 136 12.36 -6.05 8.08
N GLU A 137 12.07 -5.50 9.25
CA GLU A 137 13.05 -4.70 10.03
C GLU A 137 14.18 -5.57 10.56
N THR A 138 13.84 -6.73 11.13
CA THR A 138 14.85 -7.69 11.62
C THR A 138 15.74 -8.19 10.48
N VAL A 139 15.15 -8.49 9.31
CA VAL A 139 15.91 -8.89 8.12
C VAL A 139 16.82 -7.75 7.65
N GLN A 140 16.35 -6.51 7.68
CA GLN A 140 17.13 -5.34 7.32
C GLN A 140 18.38 -5.21 8.21
N GLU A 141 18.22 -5.31 9.54
CA GLU A 141 19.34 -5.27 10.47
C GLU A 141 20.34 -6.42 10.21
N THR A 142 19.81 -7.62 9.92
CA THR A 142 20.64 -8.76 9.55
C THR A 142 21.41 -8.52 8.25
N VAL A 143 20.77 -7.96 7.23
CA VAL A 143 21.40 -7.60 5.96
C VAL A 143 22.51 -6.58 6.17
N ASN A 144 22.27 -5.55 7.00
CA ASN A 144 23.26 -4.54 7.33
C ASN A 144 24.48 -5.17 8.03
N PHE A 145 24.23 -6.05 9.00
CA PHE A 145 25.31 -6.76 9.72
C PHE A 145 26.13 -7.66 8.79
N LEU A 146 25.48 -8.47 7.95
CA LEU A 146 26.15 -9.38 7.03
C LEU A 146 26.99 -8.63 5.99
N ASN A 147 26.43 -7.56 5.40
CA ASN A 147 27.15 -6.74 4.45
C ASN A 147 28.33 -6.00 5.09
N GLY A 148 28.19 -5.58 6.36
CA GLY A 148 29.31 -5.04 7.15
C GLY A 148 30.45 -6.04 7.40
N ASN A 149 30.16 -7.35 7.28
CA ASN A 149 31.14 -8.43 7.37
C ASN A 149 31.60 -8.98 6.01
N GLY A 150 31.28 -8.28 4.91
CA GLY A 150 31.76 -8.61 3.55
C GLY A 150 30.87 -9.55 2.76
N GLU A 151 29.68 -9.90 3.28
CA GLU A 151 28.68 -10.63 2.50
C GLU A 151 27.99 -9.69 1.48
N LYS A 152 27.34 -10.30 0.47
CA LYS A 152 26.62 -9.58 -0.57
C LYS A 152 25.16 -10.01 -0.58
N VAL A 153 24.39 -9.43 0.33
CA VAL A 153 22.99 -9.80 0.54
C VAL A 153 22.08 -8.57 0.48
N GLY A 154 20.81 -8.81 0.18
CA GLY A 154 19.79 -7.77 0.13
C GLY A 154 18.43 -8.25 0.63
N VAL A 155 17.52 -7.32 0.81
CA VAL A 155 16.12 -7.56 1.12
C VAL A 155 15.23 -6.71 0.23
N VAL A 156 14.14 -7.29 -0.28
CA VAL A 156 13.03 -6.56 -0.89
C VAL A 156 11.86 -6.58 0.08
N LYS A 157 11.49 -5.41 0.55
CA LYS A 157 10.31 -5.18 1.40
C LYS A 157 9.09 -4.99 0.53
N VAL A 158 8.07 -5.85 0.70
CA VAL A 158 6.81 -5.78 -0.06
C VAL A 158 5.76 -5.04 0.77
N ARG A 159 5.24 -3.93 0.26
CA ARG A 159 4.15 -3.16 0.87
C ARG A 159 2.83 -3.26 0.11
N LEU A 160 2.87 -3.46 -1.21
CA LEU A 160 1.69 -3.74 -2.01
C LEU A 160 1.70 -5.20 -2.46
N TYR A 161 0.92 -6.04 -1.75
CA TYR A 161 0.80 -7.46 -2.10
C TYR A 161 -0.16 -7.71 -3.27
N ARG A 162 -1.27 -6.94 -3.32
CA ARG A 162 -2.30 -7.04 -4.37
C ARG A 162 -2.82 -5.65 -4.77
N PRO A 163 -2.97 -5.39 -6.10
CA PRO A 163 -2.55 -6.24 -7.22
C PRO A 163 -1.02 -6.37 -7.27
N PHE A 164 -0.54 -7.55 -7.64
CA PHE A 164 0.90 -7.79 -7.75
C PHE A 164 1.45 -7.15 -9.04
N ASP A 165 2.55 -6.43 -8.93
CA ASP A 165 3.23 -5.79 -10.05
C ASP A 165 4.63 -6.40 -10.22
N PRO A 166 4.77 -7.39 -11.13
CA PRO A 166 6.06 -8.05 -11.33
C PRO A 166 7.13 -7.13 -11.93
N GLN A 167 6.73 -6.13 -12.71
CA GLN A 167 7.68 -5.19 -13.31
C GLN A 167 8.32 -4.31 -12.24
N ARG A 168 7.54 -3.78 -11.32
CA ARG A 168 8.06 -2.98 -10.21
C ARG A 168 8.90 -3.80 -9.24
N LEU A 169 8.58 -5.07 -9.04
CA LEU A 169 9.41 -5.96 -8.23
C LEU A 169 10.79 -6.17 -8.86
N LEU A 170 10.86 -6.29 -10.21
CA LEU A 170 12.13 -6.50 -10.91
C LEU A 170 12.97 -5.22 -11.01
N LEU A 171 12.34 -4.05 -10.86
CA LEU A 171 13.01 -2.75 -10.89
C LEU A 171 13.43 -2.25 -9.50
N ALA A 172 12.96 -2.90 -8.45
CA ALA A 172 13.32 -2.57 -7.08
C ALA A 172 14.69 -3.13 -6.71
#